data_fb0abab3609554925943d942b707ae48
#
_entry.id   fb0abab3609554925943d942b707ae48
#
_cell.length_a   1.000
_cell.length_b   1.000
_cell.length_c   1.000
_cell.angle_alpha   90.00
_cell.angle_beta   90.00
_cell.angle_gamma   90.00
#
_symmetry.space_group_name_H-M   'P 1'
#
loop_
_entity.id
_entity.type
_entity.pdbx_description
1 polymer ?
#
loop_
_entity_poly.entity_id
_entity_poly.type
_entity_poly.pdbx_seq_one_letter_code
_entity_poly.pdbx_strand_id
1 'polypeptide(L)'
;RRACYNIRPAMLVVGGTFDAEDCYGAWNLYKAVLRQSARTPLHLVVGPWAHGAWRGDGRTLGDFDFGEEASGDYYMEHFEAPFFDCYLWARDTVDRLPPVAAFSSGDNRWHTFGRWTPSEARKLTLYLASRVPITTEKPTVKNSSTSYTSDPADPVPYIATSGTRRPKEYMIADQRFLEGRKDVLTFVTEPLAEDVTLAGPVEASLKVALSTSDADFVVKLIDVYPDEGEKAGMQMLVRGDVVRGRYRDGFARPKAFVPGNPET
;
A
#
# COMPACT_ATOMS: atom_id res chain seq x y z
N ARG A 1 -6.15 18.56 -3.65
CA ARG A 1 -6.57 18.02 -4.96
C ARG A 1 -7.99 18.47 -5.35
N ARG A 2 -8.36 19.68 -4.94
CA ARG A 2 -9.62 20.33 -5.30
C ARG A 2 -9.54 21.06 -6.64
N ALA A 3 -8.36 21.16 -7.27
CA ALA A 3 -8.08 22.01 -8.42
C ALA A 3 -7.41 21.26 -9.59
N CYS A 4 -7.87 20.03 -9.87
CA CYS A 4 -7.41 19.27 -11.05
C CYS A 4 -8.36 19.45 -12.24
N TYR A 5 -8.92 20.66 -12.42
CA TYR A 5 -9.85 20.96 -13.51
C TYR A 5 -9.14 21.53 -14.73
N ASN A 6 -9.62 21.19 -15.93
CA ASN A 6 -9.18 21.75 -17.20
C ASN A 6 -7.67 21.66 -17.42
N ILE A 7 -7.07 20.56 -17.02
CA ILE A 7 -5.67 20.31 -17.28
C ILE A 7 -5.53 20.00 -18.77
N ARG A 8 -4.82 20.87 -19.50
CA ARG A 8 -4.60 20.74 -20.94
C ARG A 8 -3.33 19.97 -21.30
N PRO A 9 -2.19 20.17 -20.59
CA PRO A 9 -0.99 19.38 -20.84
C PRO A 9 -1.22 17.88 -20.57
N ALA A 10 -0.53 17.04 -21.34
CA ALA A 10 -0.42 15.63 -21.01
C ALA A 10 0.27 15.44 -19.63
N MET A 11 -0.09 14.40 -18.93
CA MET A 11 0.44 14.11 -17.60
C MET A 11 0.95 12.68 -17.52
N LEU A 12 2.19 12.52 -17.07
CA LEU A 12 2.75 11.26 -16.59
C LEU A 12 2.87 11.34 -15.07
N VAL A 13 2.06 10.55 -14.37
CA VAL A 13 2.13 10.42 -12.91
C VAL A 13 3.01 9.23 -12.58
N VAL A 14 4.08 9.46 -11.83
CA VAL A 14 5.05 8.42 -11.46
C VAL A 14 5.04 8.26 -9.95
N GLY A 15 5.12 7.02 -9.48
CA GLY A 15 5.19 6.71 -8.05
C GLY A 15 5.86 5.38 -7.78
N GLY A 16 6.15 5.15 -6.52
CA GLY A 16 6.70 3.89 -6.04
C GLY A 16 5.72 3.15 -5.12
N THR A 17 5.63 1.85 -5.27
CA THR A 17 4.82 1.00 -4.38
C THR A 17 5.37 1.06 -2.95
N PHE A 18 6.67 1.12 -2.81
CA PHE A 18 7.37 1.22 -1.51
C PHE A 18 7.80 2.65 -1.18
N ASP A 19 7.13 3.65 -1.77
CA ASP A 19 7.36 5.05 -1.43
C ASP A 19 6.68 5.37 -0.09
N ALA A 20 7.48 5.61 0.91
CA ALA A 20 7.03 5.93 2.25
C ALA A 20 6.50 7.37 2.41
N GLU A 21 6.72 8.23 1.41
CA GLU A 21 6.34 9.64 1.46
C GLU A 21 5.12 9.92 0.60
N ASP A 22 5.14 9.48 -0.66
CA ASP A 22 4.18 9.92 -1.68
C ASP A 22 3.36 8.81 -2.34
N CYS A 23 3.40 7.56 -1.85
CA CYS A 23 2.60 6.48 -2.39
C CYS A 23 1.12 6.89 -2.52
N TYR A 24 0.52 7.39 -1.44
CA TYR A 24 -0.83 7.93 -1.44
C TYR A 24 -0.99 9.12 -2.41
N GLY A 25 0.08 9.92 -2.56
CA GLY A 25 0.12 11.13 -3.38
C GLY A 25 -0.12 10.88 -4.86
N ALA A 26 0.66 10.00 -5.45
CA ALA A 26 0.60 9.65 -6.87
C ALA A 26 -0.78 9.07 -7.25
N TRP A 27 -1.24 8.05 -6.53
CA TRP A 27 -2.54 7.43 -6.76
C TRP A 27 -3.72 8.39 -6.68
N ASN A 28 -3.71 9.30 -5.70
CA ASN A 28 -4.79 10.26 -5.54
C ASN A 28 -4.74 11.41 -6.54
N LEU A 29 -3.55 11.78 -7.02
CA LEU A 29 -3.43 12.72 -8.12
C LEU A 29 -4.04 12.13 -9.40
N TYR A 30 -3.61 10.93 -9.77
CA TYR A 30 -4.16 10.21 -10.92
C TYR A 30 -5.69 10.11 -10.86
N LYS A 31 -6.24 9.62 -9.75
CA LYS A 31 -7.70 9.53 -9.55
C LYS A 31 -8.42 10.87 -9.61
N ALA A 32 -7.78 11.94 -9.12
CA ALA A 32 -8.37 13.27 -9.15
C ALA A 32 -8.43 13.82 -10.58
N VAL A 33 -7.38 13.66 -11.36
CA VAL A 33 -7.34 14.07 -12.77
C VAL A 33 -8.37 13.30 -13.60
N LEU A 34 -8.43 11.98 -13.46
CA LEU A 34 -9.46 11.17 -14.13
C LEU A 34 -10.88 11.68 -13.89
N ARG A 35 -11.20 12.09 -12.66
CA ARG A 35 -12.55 12.56 -12.31
C ARG A 35 -12.82 14.00 -12.74
N GLN A 36 -11.80 14.88 -12.69
CA GLN A 36 -12.01 16.32 -12.82
C GLN A 36 -11.58 16.87 -14.18
N SER A 37 -10.76 16.12 -14.92
CA SER A 37 -10.22 16.53 -16.21
C SER A 37 -10.11 15.34 -17.16
N ALA A 38 -11.24 14.71 -17.45
CA ALA A 38 -11.33 13.44 -18.19
C ALA A 38 -10.79 13.50 -19.65
N ARG A 39 -10.49 14.69 -20.17
CA ARG A 39 -9.89 14.87 -21.51
C ARG A 39 -8.37 15.00 -21.48
N THR A 40 -7.76 15.07 -20.30
CA THR A 40 -6.30 15.14 -20.14
C THR A 40 -5.69 13.81 -20.59
N PRO A 41 -4.74 13.80 -21.54
CA PRO A 41 -3.91 12.61 -21.75
C PRO A 41 -3.18 12.28 -20.46
N LEU A 42 -3.48 11.13 -19.86
CA LEU A 42 -3.06 10.79 -18.51
C LEU A 42 -2.48 9.39 -18.47
N HIS A 43 -1.25 9.30 -18.02
CA HIS A 43 -0.54 8.05 -17.81
C HIS A 43 -0.15 7.90 -16.34
N LEU A 44 -0.13 6.66 -15.86
CA LEU A 44 0.31 6.32 -14.52
C LEU A 44 1.37 5.21 -14.61
N VAL A 45 2.52 5.44 -14.00
CA VAL A 45 3.60 4.44 -13.89
C VAL A 45 3.95 4.26 -12.42
N VAL A 46 3.84 3.03 -11.92
CA VAL A 46 4.15 2.69 -10.53
C VAL A 46 5.09 1.51 -10.49
N GLY A 47 6.33 1.77 -10.10
CA GLY A 47 7.37 0.75 -9.95
C GLY A 47 7.56 0.32 -8.48
N PRO A 48 8.46 -0.64 -8.23
CA PRO A 48 8.76 -1.17 -6.89
C PRO A 48 9.70 -0.24 -6.11
N TRP A 49 9.54 1.05 -6.28
CA TRP A 49 10.50 2.06 -5.86
C TRP A 49 10.19 2.63 -4.47
N ALA A 50 11.26 2.92 -3.72
CA ALA A 50 11.22 3.92 -2.67
C ALA A 50 11.17 5.34 -3.29
N HIS A 51 11.01 6.36 -2.46
CA HIS A 51 10.87 7.75 -2.90
C HIS A 51 12.00 8.20 -3.85
N GLY A 52 11.64 8.53 -5.07
CA GLY A 52 12.56 9.02 -6.10
C GLY A 52 13.54 8.00 -6.69
N ALA A 53 13.42 6.70 -6.35
CA ALA A 53 14.39 5.70 -6.79
C ALA A 53 14.38 5.45 -8.29
N TRP A 54 13.30 5.76 -9.00
CA TRP A 54 13.25 5.73 -10.48
C TRP A 54 14.18 6.72 -11.18
N ARG A 55 14.84 7.62 -10.44
CA ARG A 55 15.85 8.56 -10.96
C ARG A 55 17.27 8.02 -10.84
N GLY A 56 17.43 6.80 -10.37
CA GLY A 56 18.71 6.13 -10.15
C GLY A 56 18.62 4.66 -10.51
N ASP A 57 19.37 3.81 -9.82
CA ASP A 57 19.34 2.37 -10.09
C ASP A 57 17.92 1.77 -9.92
N GLY A 58 17.26 2.03 -8.78
CA GLY A 58 15.87 1.65 -8.56
C GLY A 58 15.59 0.14 -8.42
N ARG A 59 16.57 -0.71 -8.74
CA ARG A 59 16.41 -2.17 -8.79
C ARG A 59 16.22 -2.82 -7.43
N THR A 60 16.84 -2.24 -6.42
CA THR A 60 16.92 -2.88 -5.10
C THR A 60 16.25 -2.05 -4.02
N LEU A 61 15.68 -2.75 -3.04
CA LEU A 61 15.24 -2.17 -1.78
C LEU A 61 15.56 -3.14 -0.64
N GLY A 62 16.48 -2.77 0.25
CA GLY A 62 17.04 -3.71 1.23
C GLY A 62 17.61 -4.95 0.55
N ASP A 63 17.22 -6.11 1.01
CA ASP A 63 17.64 -7.42 0.47
C ASP A 63 16.78 -7.92 -0.71
N PHE A 64 15.92 -7.05 -1.26
CA PHE A 64 15.11 -7.40 -2.43
C PHE A 64 15.70 -6.80 -3.70
N ASP A 65 15.98 -7.63 -4.68
CA ASP A 65 16.31 -7.25 -6.06
C ASP A 65 15.11 -7.54 -6.96
N PHE A 66 14.55 -6.48 -7.54
CA PHE A 66 13.40 -6.56 -8.45
C PHE A 66 13.79 -6.74 -9.91
N GLY A 67 15.11 -6.86 -10.19
CA GLY A 67 15.65 -7.08 -11.53
C GLY A 67 15.77 -5.81 -12.38
N GLU A 68 16.29 -6.01 -13.59
CA GLU A 68 16.66 -4.92 -14.51
C GLU A 68 15.45 -4.07 -14.94
N GLU A 69 14.29 -4.69 -15.12
CA GLU A 69 13.08 -3.97 -15.52
C GLU A 69 12.59 -2.98 -14.45
N ALA A 70 13.06 -3.11 -13.19
CA ALA A 70 12.76 -2.16 -12.13
C ALA A 70 13.72 -0.95 -12.13
N SER A 71 14.76 -0.94 -12.96
CA SER A 71 15.76 0.12 -12.98
C SER A 71 15.21 1.46 -13.45
N GLY A 72 15.87 2.54 -13.03
CA GLY A 72 15.55 3.88 -13.53
C GLY A 72 15.87 4.03 -15.03
N ASP A 73 16.84 3.31 -15.55
CA ASP A 73 17.17 3.30 -16.98
C ASP A 73 16.03 2.65 -17.78
N TYR A 74 15.49 1.52 -17.31
CA TYR A 74 14.31 0.90 -17.92
C TYR A 74 13.11 1.84 -17.90
N TYR A 75 12.84 2.50 -16.77
CA TYR A 75 11.78 3.50 -16.67
C TYR A 75 11.98 4.65 -17.67
N MET A 76 13.19 5.18 -17.76
CA MET A 76 13.52 6.26 -18.69
C MET A 76 13.26 5.83 -20.14
N GLU A 77 13.74 4.67 -20.55
CA GLU A 77 13.65 4.17 -21.92
C GLU A 77 12.21 3.81 -22.33
N HIS A 78 11.45 3.18 -21.42
CA HIS A 78 10.15 2.60 -21.77
C HIS A 78 8.95 3.49 -21.43
N PHE A 79 9.10 4.48 -20.55
CA PHE A 79 7.99 5.33 -20.13
C PHE A 79 8.27 6.82 -20.26
N GLU A 80 9.37 7.33 -19.71
CA GLU A 80 9.61 8.76 -19.66
C GLU A 80 10.00 9.32 -21.03
N ALA A 81 10.98 8.75 -21.71
CA ALA A 81 11.39 9.21 -23.02
C ALA A 81 10.28 9.08 -24.06
N PRO A 82 9.54 7.95 -24.17
CA PRO A 82 8.37 7.86 -25.05
C PRO A 82 7.27 8.87 -24.76
N PHE A 83 7.04 9.21 -23.49
CA PHE A 83 6.08 10.25 -23.12
C PHE A 83 6.48 11.61 -23.67
N PHE A 84 7.72 12.04 -23.48
CA PHE A 84 8.20 13.32 -23.99
C PHE A 84 8.32 13.32 -25.52
N ASP A 85 8.73 12.22 -26.14
CA ASP A 85 8.76 12.05 -27.58
C ASP A 85 7.38 12.27 -28.20
N CYS A 86 6.35 11.64 -27.62
CA CYS A 86 4.98 11.79 -28.05
C CYS A 86 4.45 13.23 -27.89
N TYR A 87 4.55 13.77 -26.69
CA TYR A 87 3.82 14.99 -26.35
C TYR A 87 4.59 16.30 -26.55
N LEU A 88 5.93 16.25 -26.64
CA LEU A 88 6.75 17.43 -26.92
C LEU A 88 7.24 17.45 -28.37
N TRP A 89 7.61 16.29 -28.92
CA TRP A 89 8.20 16.19 -30.25
C TRP A 89 7.23 15.72 -31.32
N ALA A 90 5.99 15.40 -30.93
CA ALA A 90 4.93 14.87 -31.82
C ALA A 90 5.40 13.62 -32.62
N ARG A 91 6.28 12.82 -32.04
CA ARG A 91 6.66 11.53 -32.62
C ARG A 91 5.57 10.52 -32.35
N ASP A 92 5.36 9.60 -33.26
CA ASP A 92 4.34 8.55 -33.14
C ASP A 92 4.82 7.43 -32.20
N THR A 93 4.75 7.73 -30.89
CA THR A 93 5.13 6.81 -29.82
C THR A 93 3.97 6.55 -28.86
N VAL A 94 2.78 7.09 -29.16
CA VAL A 94 1.60 7.00 -28.27
C VAL A 94 1.20 5.54 -28.00
N ASP A 95 1.30 4.66 -28.97
CA ASP A 95 0.98 3.24 -28.85
C ASP A 95 1.96 2.47 -27.95
N ARG A 96 3.11 3.08 -27.60
CA ARG A 96 4.09 2.52 -26.67
C ARG A 96 3.81 2.87 -25.21
N LEU A 97 2.91 3.84 -24.98
CA LEU A 97 2.61 4.34 -23.65
C LEU A 97 1.29 3.76 -23.13
N PRO A 98 1.30 2.79 -22.25
CA PRO A 98 0.07 2.30 -21.66
C PRO A 98 -0.58 3.38 -20.80
N PRO A 99 -1.92 3.42 -20.70
CA PRO A 99 -2.61 4.31 -19.77
C PRO A 99 -2.15 4.10 -18.32
N VAL A 100 -1.89 2.86 -17.95
CA VAL A 100 -1.34 2.48 -16.65
C VAL A 100 -0.31 1.38 -16.82
N ALA A 101 0.85 1.55 -16.23
CA ALA A 101 1.84 0.48 -16.00
C ALA A 101 2.10 0.35 -14.49
N ALA A 102 1.99 -0.86 -13.98
CA ALA A 102 2.30 -1.15 -12.59
C ALA A 102 3.22 -2.37 -12.51
N PHE A 103 4.27 -2.24 -11.72
CA PHE A 103 5.21 -3.34 -11.50
C PHE A 103 4.67 -4.27 -10.40
N SER A 104 4.64 -5.54 -10.68
CA SER A 104 4.32 -6.58 -9.70
C SER A 104 5.60 -7.11 -9.08
N SER A 105 5.74 -6.95 -7.77
CA SER A 105 6.92 -7.40 -7.02
C SER A 105 6.90 -8.92 -6.74
N GLY A 106 5.82 -9.62 -7.08
CA GLY A 106 5.73 -11.07 -6.93
C GLY A 106 6.34 -11.84 -8.08
N ASP A 107 6.17 -11.34 -9.31
CA ASP A 107 6.75 -11.93 -10.53
C ASP A 107 7.84 -11.06 -11.16
N ASN A 108 8.15 -9.92 -10.56
CA ASN A 108 9.14 -8.95 -11.02
C ASN A 108 8.93 -8.47 -12.46
N ARG A 109 7.67 -8.16 -12.82
CA ARG A 109 7.28 -7.74 -14.17
C ARG A 109 6.37 -6.55 -14.18
N TRP A 110 6.39 -5.82 -15.29
CA TRP A 110 5.42 -4.78 -15.58
C TRP A 110 4.12 -5.37 -16.14
N HIS A 111 3.01 -4.94 -15.54
CA HIS A 111 1.66 -5.21 -16.04
C HIS A 111 1.02 -3.90 -16.51
N THR A 112 0.30 -3.96 -17.61
CA THR A 112 -0.36 -2.79 -18.22
C THR A 112 -1.86 -2.91 -18.14
N PHE A 113 -2.52 -1.77 -17.89
CA PHE A 113 -3.97 -1.72 -17.71
C PHE A 113 -4.54 -0.50 -18.45
N GLY A 114 -5.77 -0.61 -18.93
CA GLY A 114 -6.48 0.52 -19.50
C GLY A 114 -6.83 1.60 -18.47
N ARG A 115 -6.91 1.23 -17.20
CA ARG A 115 -7.14 2.16 -16.07
C ARG A 115 -6.72 1.51 -14.74
N TRP A 116 -6.56 2.33 -13.71
CA TRP A 116 -6.45 1.88 -12.33
C TRP A 116 -7.71 2.26 -11.53
N THR A 117 -8.35 1.35 -10.83
CA THR A 117 -8.04 -0.06 -10.57
C THR A 117 -8.38 -0.89 -11.81
N PRO A 118 -7.67 -2.03 -12.06
CA PRO A 118 -8.00 -2.94 -13.15
C PRO A 118 -9.47 -3.36 -13.11
N SER A 119 -10.10 -3.51 -14.28
CA SER A 119 -11.53 -3.86 -14.36
C SER A 119 -11.83 -5.28 -13.89
N GLU A 120 -10.85 -6.16 -14.02
CA GLU A 120 -10.88 -7.57 -13.61
C GLU A 120 -10.62 -7.77 -12.10
N ALA A 121 -10.09 -6.75 -11.41
CA ALA A 121 -9.84 -6.82 -9.99
C ALA A 121 -11.15 -7.03 -9.20
N ARG A 122 -11.16 -8.00 -8.31
CA ARG A 122 -12.30 -8.33 -7.46
C ARG A 122 -12.00 -7.97 -6.01
N LYS A 123 -13.01 -7.48 -5.29
CA LYS A 123 -12.86 -7.23 -3.86
C LYS A 123 -12.79 -8.57 -3.12
N LEU A 124 -11.65 -8.83 -2.49
CA LEU A 124 -11.48 -9.89 -1.52
C LEU A 124 -11.77 -9.33 -0.12
N THR A 125 -12.67 -9.96 0.61
CA THR A 125 -12.96 -9.59 2.01
C THR A 125 -12.46 -10.70 2.93
N LEU A 126 -11.57 -10.32 3.84
CA LEU A 126 -11.04 -11.22 4.87
C LEU A 126 -11.66 -10.82 6.22
N TYR A 127 -12.21 -11.79 6.93
CA TYR A 127 -12.84 -11.56 8.22
C TYR A 127 -11.89 -11.90 9.35
N LEU A 128 -11.67 -10.91 10.22
CA LEU A 128 -10.87 -11.07 11.42
C LEU A 128 -11.74 -11.71 12.51
N ALA A 129 -11.34 -12.87 12.97
CA ALA A 129 -12.03 -13.56 14.07
C ALA A 129 -11.01 -14.01 15.11
N SER A 130 -11.39 -13.91 16.39
CA SER A 130 -10.51 -14.30 17.49
C SER A 130 -10.25 -15.80 17.49
N ARG A 131 -8.96 -16.20 17.59
CA ARG A 131 -8.50 -17.58 17.76
C ARG A 131 -8.81 -18.56 16.62
N VAL A 132 -9.13 -18.06 15.45
CA VAL A 132 -9.31 -18.85 14.24
C VAL A 132 -8.57 -18.19 13.08
N PRO A 133 -8.14 -18.93 12.07
CA PRO A 133 -7.54 -18.33 10.88
C PRO A 133 -8.46 -17.29 10.24
N ILE A 134 -7.88 -16.31 9.58
CA ILE A 134 -8.63 -15.37 8.74
C ILE A 134 -9.28 -16.15 7.59
N THR A 135 -10.55 -15.88 7.33
CA THR A 135 -11.29 -16.53 6.26
C THR A 135 -12.03 -15.53 5.39
N THR A 136 -12.45 -15.97 4.21
CA THR A 136 -13.36 -15.23 3.33
C THR A 136 -14.83 -15.41 3.73
N GLU A 137 -15.12 -16.35 4.60
CA GLU A 137 -16.47 -16.60 5.10
C GLU A 137 -16.78 -15.72 6.30
N LYS A 138 -17.96 -15.10 6.28
CA LYS A 138 -18.41 -14.27 7.39
C LYS A 138 -18.61 -15.12 8.65
N PRO A 139 -17.96 -14.77 9.78
CA PRO A 139 -18.13 -15.51 11.02
C PRO A 139 -19.58 -15.59 11.48
N THR A 140 -20.01 -16.76 11.90
CA THR A 140 -21.36 -17.00 12.46
C THR A 140 -21.45 -16.63 13.94
N VAL A 141 -20.30 -16.58 14.63
CA VAL A 141 -20.23 -16.24 16.05
C VAL A 141 -20.54 -14.74 16.23
N LYS A 142 -21.58 -14.48 17.00
CA LYS A 142 -22.00 -13.12 17.36
C LYS A 142 -21.27 -12.67 18.63
N ASN A 143 -20.92 -11.37 18.68
CA ASN A 143 -20.37 -10.73 19.88
C ASN A 143 -19.04 -11.32 20.40
N SER A 144 -18.18 -11.78 19.51
CA SER A 144 -16.79 -12.08 19.87
C SER A 144 -15.96 -10.80 19.88
N SER A 145 -15.07 -10.65 20.85
CA SER A 145 -14.13 -9.54 20.92
C SER A 145 -12.77 -10.04 21.42
N THR A 146 -11.73 -9.37 20.98
CA THR A 146 -10.37 -9.52 21.52
C THR A 146 -9.94 -8.17 22.03
N SER A 147 -9.30 -8.13 23.18
CA SER A 147 -8.82 -6.90 23.81
C SER A 147 -7.33 -6.98 24.14
N TYR A 148 -6.69 -5.84 24.13
CA TYR A 148 -5.33 -5.64 24.62
C TYR A 148 -5.21 -4.30 25.33
N THR A 149 -4.13 -4.12 26.07
CA THR A 149 -3.81 -2.84 26.71
C THR A 149 -2.59 -2.27 26.02
N SER A 150 -2.71 -1.05 25.50
CA SER A 150 -1.59 -0.27 25.00
C SER A 150 -0.94 0.45 26.17
N ASP A 151 0.37 0.22 26.39
CA ASP A 151 1.14 0.85 27.46
C ASP A 151 2.00 2.00 26.86
N PRO A 152 1.76 3.25 27.22
CA PRO A 152 2.59 4.36 26.76
C PRO A 152 4.05 4.30 27.24
N ALA A 153 4.34 3.53 28.30
CA ALA A 153 5.70 3.34 28.80
C ALA A 153 6.50 2.30 27.98
N ASP A 154 5.80 1.39 27.27
CA ASP A 154 6.40 0.41 26.37
C ASP A 154 5.62 0.39 25.03
N PRO A 155 5.66 1.46 24.24
CA PRO A 155 4.89 1.56 23.02
C PRO A 155 5.33 0.52 21.98
N VAL A 156 4.38 0.00 21.22
CA VAL A 156 4.68 -0.94 20.12
C VAL A 156 5.54 -0.23 19.07
N PRO A 157 6.76 -0.70 18.79
CA PRO A 157 7.61 -0.07 17.79
C PRO A 157 7.03 -0.30 16.39
N TYR A 158 7.14 0.70 15.51
CA TYR A 158 6.70 0.56 14.12
C TYR A 158 7.73 -0.20 13.26
N ILE A 159 9.02 -0.09 13.61
CA ILE A 159 10.16 -0.75 12.98
C ILE A 159 11.07 -1.35 14.06
N ALA A 160 11.84 -2.37 13.73
CA ALA A 160 12.72 -3.07 14.66
C ALA A 160 13.87 -2.20 15.19
N THR A 161 14.29 -1.20 14.42
CA THR A 161 15.42 -0.32 14.76
C THR A 161 14.94 1.10 15.04
N SER A 162 15.48 1.71 16.09
CA SER A 162 15.28 3.13 16.38
C SER A 162 16.41 3.95 15.76
N GLY A 163 16.10 5.15 15.27
CA GLY A 163 17.10 6.04 14.70
C GLY A 163 16.53 7.42 14.41
N THR A 164 17.42 8.35 14.06
CA THR A 164 17.05 9.73 13.69
C THR A 164 16.59 9.86 12.22
N ARG A 165 16.80 8.83 11.43
CA ARG A 165 16.40 8.77 10.02
C ARG A 165 15.48 7.57 9.80
N ARG A 166 14.44 7.75 9.00
CA ARG A 166 13.59 6.66 8.53
C ARG A 166 14.36 5.88 7.44
N PRO A 167 14.64 4.60 7.65
CA PRO A 167 15.23 3.76 6.60
C PRO A 167 14.20 3.57 5.47
N LYS A 168 14.64 3.50 4.22
CA LYS A 168 13.75 3.23 3.07
C LYS A 168 13.16 1.82 3.16
N GLU A 169 13.95 0.90 3.66
CA GLU A 169 13.70 -0.52 3.76
C GLU A 169 12.58 -0.87 4.74
N TYR A 170 12.12 0.08 5.57
CA TYR A 170 11.04 -0.22 6.51
C TYR A 170 9.74 -0.65 5.83
N MET A 171 9.53 -0.25 4.57
CA MET A 171 8.34 -0.58 3.79
C MET A 171 8.24 -2.07 3.43
N ILE A 172 9.34 -2.81 3.55
CA ILE A 172 9.43 -4.25 3.29
C ILE A 172 10.01 -5.00 4.51
N ALA A 173 10.12 -4.34 5.65
CA ALA A 173 10.80 -4.88 6.83
C ALA A 173 10.11 -6.11 7.39
N ASP A 174 10.92 -7.05 7.86
CA ASP A 174 10.47 -8.22 8.61
C ASP A 174 9.77 -7.79 9.92
N GLN A 175 8.59 -8.30 10.16
CA GLN A 175 7.75 -7.93 11.30
C GLN A 175 7.87 -8.90 12.49
N ARG A 176 8.73 -9.93 12.42
CA ARG A 176 8.93 -10.90 13.52
C ARG A 176 9.37 -10.27 14.84
N PHE A 177 9.92 -9.04 14.81
CA PHE A 177 10.23 -8.30 16.05
C PHE A 177 9.00 -7.99 16.93
N LEU A 178 7.79 -8.16 16.41
CA LEU A 178 6.53 -7.99 17.14
C LEU A 178 6.00 -9.29 17.75
N GLU A 179 6.63 -10.42 17.45
CA GLU A 179 6.19 -11.71 17.97
C GLU A 179 6.21 -11.75 19.49
N GLY A 180 5.18 -12.38 20.06
CA GLY A 180 5.04 -12.52 21.51
C GLY A 180 4.57 -11.26 22.26
N ARG A 181 4.41 -10.11 21.60
CA ARG A 181 3.81 -8.94 22.23
C ARG A 181 2.33 -9.16 22.52
N LYS A 182 1.91 -8.82 23.75
CA LYS A 182 0.51 -8.98 24.20
C LYS A 182 -0.39 -7.82 23.76
N ASP A 183 0.21 -6.73 23.32
CA ASP A 183 -0.45 -5.50 22.84
C ASP A 183 -0.51 -5.40 21.30
N VAL A 184 -0.18 -6.50 20.62
CA VAL A 184 -0.34 -6.66 19.17
C VAL A 184 -1.31 -7.82 18.89
N LEU A 185 -2.34 -7.54 18.11
CA LEU A 185 -3.27 -8.56 17.64
C LEU A 185 -2.82 -9.06 16.27
N THR A 186 -2.52 -10.34 16.19
CA THR A 186 -2.12 -11.01 14.95
C THR A 186 -3.23 -11.94 14.50
N PHE A 187 -3.57 -11.82 13.21
CA PHE A 187 -4.54 -12.66 12.53
C PHE A 187 -3.86 -13.25 11.30
N VAL A 188 -3.93 -14.55 11.12
CA VAL A 188 -3.21 -15.28 10.07
C VAL A 188 -4.19 -16.11 9.27
N THR A 189 -4.01 -16.18 7.95
CA THR A 189 -4.72 -17.15 7.10
C THR A 189 -4.10 -18.53 7.22
N GLU A 190 -4.79 -19.57 6.77
CA GLU A 190 -4.09 -20.79 6.36
C GLU A 190 -3.12 -20.47 5.20
N PRO A 191 -2.11 -21.29 4.95
CA PRO A 191 -1.28 -21.14 3.77
C PRO A 191 -2.12 -20.99 2.51
N LEU A 192 -1.76 -20.04 1.67
CA LEU A 192 -2.49 -19.80 0.43
C LEU A 192 -2.31 -20.98 -0.52
N ALA A 193 -3.42 -21.46 -1.08
CA ALA A 193 -3.39 -22.56 -2.05
C ALA A 193 -2.98 -22.08 -3.45
N GLU A 194 -3.13 -20.79 -3.74
CA GLU A 194 -2.82 -20.17 -5.02
C GLU A 194 -2.24 -18.77 -4.77
N ASP A 195 -1.50 -18.26 -5.73
CA ASP A 195 -0.95 -16.91 -5.68
C ASP A 195 -2.06 -15.85 -5.64
N VAL A 196 -1.87 -14.84 -4.80
CA VAL A 196 -2.80 -13.70 -4.69
C VAL A 196 -2.10 -12.41 -5.09
N THR A 197 -2.55 -11.83 -6.19
CA THR A 197 -2.09 -10.52 -6.66
C THR A 197 -2.97 -9.41 -6.11
N LEU A 198 -2.39 -8.47 -5.38
CA LEU A 198 -3.08 -7.30 -4.84
C LEU A 198 -2.97 -6.13 -5.81
N ALA A 199 -4.09 -5.71 -6.38
CA ALA A 199 -4.14 -4.59 -7.33
C ALA A 199 -5.28 -3.63 -6.98
N GLY A 200 -5.05 -2.75 -6.03
CA GLY A 200 -6.06 -1.79 -5.60
C GLY A 200 -5.87 -1.32 -4.16
N PRO A 201 -6.87 -0.64 -3.60
CA PRO A 201 -6.82 -0.17 -2.22
C PRO A 201 -6.95 -1.33 -1.23
N VAL A 202 -6.15 -1.30 -0.17
CA VAL A 202 -6.33 -2.13 1.01
C VAL A 202 -7.15 -1.32 2.02
N GLU A 203 -8.21 -1.91 2.54
CA GLU A 203 -9.14 -1.26 3.45
C GLU A 203 -9.31 -2.10 4.71
N ALA A 204 -9.10 -1.50 5.89
CA ALA A 204 -9.36 -2.12 7.17
C ALA A 204 -10.64 -1.52 7.78
N SER A 205 -11.63 -2.37 8.06
CA SER A 205 -12.86 -1.98 8.75
C SER A 205 -12.90 -2.66 10.12
N LEU A 206 -12.73 -1.87 11.17
CA LEU A 206 -12.62 -2.36 12.55
C LEU A 206 -13.76 -1.80 13.39
N LYS A 207 -14.43 -2.68 14.14
CA LYS A 207 -15.33 -2.24 15.21
C LYS A 207 -14.59 -2.25 16.53
N VAL A 208 -14.40 -1.08 17.12
CA VAL A 208 -13.54 -0.90 18.30
C VAL A 208 -14.27 -0.21 19.43
N ALA A 209 -13.92 -0.57 20.66
CA ALA A 209 -14.30 0.17 21.87
C ALA A 209 -13.02 0.53 22.63
N LEU A 210 -12.93 1.75 23.13
CA LEU A 210 -11.77 2.27 23.85
C LEU A 210 -12.14 2.54 25.32
N SER A 211 -11.17 2.41 26.20
CA SER A 211 -11.28 2.92 27.56
C SER A 211 -11.01 4.45 27.65
N THR A 212 -10.55 5.04 26.55
CA THR A 212 -10.20 6.47 26.43
C THR A 212 -11.03 7.12 25.31
N SER A 213 -10.85 8.43 25.13
CA SER A 213 -11.56 9.21 24.12
C SER A 213 -10.88 9.23 22.74
N ASP A 214 -9.67 8.69 22.62
CA ASP A 214 -8.92 8.63 21.34
C ASP A 214 -7.82 7.57 21.42
N ALA A 215 -7.44 7.04 20.25
CA ALA A 215 -6.27 6.19 20.06
C ALA A 215 -5.79 6.25 18.60
N ASP A 216 -4.53 5.94 18.39
CA ASP A 216 -3.98 5.68 17.07
C ASP A 216 -4.10 4.18 16.76
N PHE A 217 -4.55 3.86 15.56
CA PHE A 217 -4.66 2.50 15.07
C PHE A 217 -3.64 2.26 13.99
N VAL A 218 -2.87 1.21 14.12
CA VAL A 218 -1.91 0.74 13.13
C VAL A 218 -2.37 -0.61 12.62
N VAL A 219 -2.63 -0.72 11.33
CA VAL A 219 -2.96 -1.98 10.67
C VAL A 219 -1.87 -2.29 9.66
N LYS A 220 -1.29 -3.47 9.74
CA LYS A 220 -0.27 -3.95 8.82
C LYS A 220 -0.78 -5.19 8.09
N LEU A 221 -0.66 -5.18 6.77
CA LEU A 221 -0.79 -6.38 5.94
C LEU A 221 0.61 -6.94 5.75
N ILE A 222 0.75 -8.22 6.03
CA ILE A 222 2.04 -8.91 6.08
C ILE A 222 1.95 -10.15 5.21
N ASP A 223 2.98 -10.38 4.40
CA ASP A 223 3.20 -11.62 3.68
C ASP A 223 4.12 -12.51 4.51
N VAL A 224 3.62 -13.69 4.86
CA VAL A 224 4.37 -14.68 5.63
C VAL A 224 4.99 -15.68 4.68
N TYR A 225 6.29 -15.62 4.56
CA TYR A 225 7.05 -16.51 3.68
C TYR A 225 7.06 -17.96 4.22
N PRO A 226 7.18 -18.94 3.33
CA PRO A 226 7.35 -20.35 3.74
C PRO A 226 8.55 -20.52 4.66
N ASP A 227 8.53 -21.62 5.45
CA ASP A 227 9.62 -21.95 6.38
C ASP A 227 10.88 -22.49 5.67
N GLU A 228 10.93 -22.43 4.34
CA GLU A 228 12.01 -22.90 3.50
C GLU A 228 12.52 -21.78 2.59
N GLY A 229 13.78 -21.89 2.15
CA GLY A 229 14.41 -20.93 1.26
C GLY A 229 15.17 -19.82 1.97
N GLU A 230 15.69 -18.88 1.19
CA GLU A 230 16.59 -17.80 1.67
C GLU A 230 15.90 -16.85 2.65
N LYS A 231 14.61 -16.65 2.50
CA LYS A 231 13.79 -15.78 3.36
C LYS A 231 12.83 -16.56 4.26
N ALA A 232 13.22 -17.78 4.66
CA ALA A 232 12.41 -18.68 5.46
C ALA A 232 11.74 -17.98 6.66
N GLY A 233 10.43 -18.10 6.77
CA GLY A 233 9.61 -17.57 7.85
C GLY A 233 9.62 -16.04 7.97
N MET A 234 10.13 -15.29 6.97
CA MET A 234 10.09 -13.84 6.97
C MET A 234 8.63 -13.36 6.97
N GLN A 235 8.35 -12.37 7.79
CA GLN A 235 7.05 -11.69 7.83
C GLN A 235 7.19 -10.31 7.17
N MET A 236 7.17 -10.29 5.85
CA MET A 236 7.41 -9.07 5.07
C MET A 236 6.21 -8.11 5.17
N LEU A 237 6.48 -6.84 5.51
CA LEU A 237 5.47 -5.80 5.42
C LEU A 237 5.09 -5.57 3.96
N VAL A 238 3.82 -5.79 3.63
CA VAL A 238 3.24 -5.46 2.31
C VAL A 238 2.70 -4.05 2.32
N ARG A 239 1.91 -3.72 3.34
CA ARG A 239 1.37 -2.39 3.55
C ARG A 239 1.04 -2.16 5.01
N GLY A 240 1.32 -0.96 5.50
CA GLY A 240 0.90 -0.52 6.83
C GLY A 240 0.56 0.96 6.82
N ASP A 241 -0.45 1.32 7.61
CA ASP A 241 -0.84 2.71 7.76
C ASP A 241 -1.25 3.00 9.20
N VAL A 242 -1.13 4.28 9.60
CA VAL A 242 -1.50 4.76 10.93
C VAL A 242 -2.68 5.70 10.79
N VAL A 243 -3.76 5.39 11.48
CA VAL A 243 -4.97 6.23 11.49
C VAL A 243 -5.29 6.64 12.92
N ARG A 244 -5.31 7.96 13.17
CA ARG A 244 -5.83 8.48 14.44
C ARG A 244 -7.35 8.36 14.47
N GLY A 245 -7.86 7.65 15.45
CA GLY A 245 -9.26 7.26 15.53
C GLY A 245 -10.25 8.41 15.50
N ARG A 246 -9.89 9.58 16.03
CA ARG A 246 -10.77 10.76 15.96
C ARG A 246 -11.05 11.27 14.55
N TYR A 247 -10.24 10.88 13.56
CA TYR A 247 -10.41 11.26 12.16
C TYR A 247 -11.09 10.18 11.30
N ARG A 248 -11.69 9.15 11.91
CA ARG A 248 -12.40 8.08 11.19
C ARG A 248 -13.50 8.58 10.24
N ASP A 249 -14.14 9.69 10.59
CA ASP A 249 -15.16 10.35 9.77
C ASP A 249 -14.58 11.47 8.88
N GLY A 250 -13.25 11.58 8.80
CA GLY A 250 -12.51 12.57 8.00
C GLY A 250 -11.93 13.72 8.83
N PHE A 251 -10.92 14.37 8.25
CA PHE A 251 -10.13 15.42 8.93
C PHE A 251 -10.92 16.69 9.27
N ALA A 252 -11.99 16.97 8.55
CA ALA A 252 -12.77 18.20 8.76
C ALA A 252 -13.66 18.15 10.02
N ARG A 253 -13.91 16.96 10.54
CA ARG A 253 -14.82 16.75 11.69
C ARG A 253 -14.24 15.69 12.63
N PRO A 254 -13.20 16.04 13.39
CA PRO A 254 -12.65 15.11 14.37
C PRO A 254 -13.69 14.77 15.44
N LYS A 255 -13.86 13.49 15.72
CA LYS A 255 -14.84 12.99 16.68
C LYS A 255 -14.16 12.09 17.72
N ALA A 256 -14.26 12.48 18.98
CA ALA A 256 -13.78 11.65 20.09
C ALA A 256 -14.63 10.35 20.21
N PHE A 257 -14.02 9.30 20.74
CA PHE A 257 -14.76 8.11 21.15
C PHE A 257 -15.48 8.35 22.49
N VAL A 258 -16.59 7.67 22.65
CA VAL A 258 -17.24 7.54 23.97
C VAL A 258 -16.65 6.29 24.63
N PRO A 259 -15.97 6.40 25.79
CA PRO A 259 -15.36 5.26 26.44
C PRO A 259 -16.35 4.10 26.64
N GLY A 260 -15.93 2.88 26.28
CA GLY A 260 -16.74 1.68 26.38
C GLY A 260 -17.79 1.47 25.26
N ASN A 261 -18.04 2.47 24.41
CA ASN A 261 -19.00 2.36 23.32
C ASN A 261 -18.33 1.87 22.03
N PRO A 262 -18.76 0.73 21.44
CA PRO A 262 -18.20 0.23 20.19
C PRO A 262 -18.57 1.11 19.00
N GLU A 263 -17.57 1.56 18.24
CA GLU A 263 -17.73 2.33 16.99
C GLU A 263 -16.92 1.68 15.85
N THR A 264 -17.35 1.92 14.60
CA THR A 264 -16.65 1.43 13.37
C THR A 264 -15.92 2.55 12.70
#